data_062858a98608446a6d2528ad644a49a8
#
_entry.id   062858a98608446a6d2528ad644a49a8
#
_cell.length_a   1.000
_cell.length_b   1.000
_cell.length_c   1.000
_cell.angle_alpha   90.00
_cell.angle_beta   90.00
_cell.angle_gamma   90.00
#
_symmetry.space_group_name_H-M   'P 1'
#
loop_
_entity.id
_entity.type
_entity.pdbx_description
1 polymer ?
#
loop_
_entity_poly.entity_id
_entity_poly.type
_entity_poly.pdbx_seq_one_letter_code
_entity_poly.pdbx_strand_id
1 'polypeptide(L)'
;MAKYKDFDRRKSIHVKLYTETHAAFRIELMKKKLSMQEVFEDFAQRVVSGDGFAHRVLETIEKRKRNREIEKLSETDVESLFDAIEDNQGYKG
;
A
#
# COMPACT_ATOMS: atom_id res chain seq x y z
N MET A 1 26.94 -23.55 -0.91
CA MET A 1 25.75 -23.85 -1.66
C MET A 1 24.84 -22.68 -1.77
N ALA A 2 24.48 -22.39 -2.97
CA ALA A 2 23.65 -21.24 -3.27
C ALA A 2 22.32 -21.27 -2.54
N LYS A 3 21.69 -22.43 -2.55
CA LYS A 3 20.40 -22.62 -1.90
C LYS A 3 20.42 -22.26 -0.44
N TYR A 4 21.44 -22.67 0.20
CA TYR A 4 21.63 -22.47 1.61
C TYR A 4 21.81 -21.00 1.93
N LYS A 5 22.62 -20.34 1.14
CA LYS A 5 22.85 -18.91 1.30
C LYS A 5 21.62 -18.10 0.95
N ASP A 6 20.87 -18.56 -0.04
CA ASP A 6 19.65 -17.89 -0.41
C ASP A 6 18.64 -17.92 0.72
N PHE A 7 18.57 -19.03 1.41
CA PHE A 7 17.68 -19.16 2.54
C PHE A 7 18.06 -18.17 3.64
N ASP A 8 19.34 -18.07 3.93
CA ASP A 8 19.83 -17.16 4.95
C ASP A 8 19.62 -15.70 4.59
N ARG A 9 19.52 -15.39 3.32
CA ARG A 9 19.34 -14.02 2.84
C ARG A 9 17.89 -13.60 2.81
N ARG A 10 17.00 -14.51 3.00
CA ARG A 10 15.58 -14.18 2.95
C ARG A 10 15.18 -13.46 4.20
N LYS A 11 14.30 -12.49 4.02
CA LYS A 11 13.74 -11.75 5.14
C LYS A 11 12.24 -11.89 5.11
N SER A 12 11.67 -11.96 6.29
CA SER A 12 10.20 -12.03 6.40
C SER A 12 9.62 -10.65 6.40
N ILE A 13 8.46 -10.53 5.77
CA ILE A 13 7.68 -9.31 5.87
C ILE A 13 6.30 -9.68 6.38
N HIS A 14 5.66 -8.74 7.04
CA HIS A 14 4.32 -8.93 7.55
C HIS A 14 3.42 -7.90 6.91
N VAL A 15 2.35 -8.39 6.28
CA VAL A 15 1.39 -7.54 5.61
C VAL A 15 0.03 -7.81 6.19
N LYS A 16 -0.67 -6.75 6.57
CA LYS A 16 -2.03 -6.88 7.07
C LYS A 16 -2.99 -6.46 5.98
N LEU A 17 -3.99 -7.28 5.77
CA LEU A 17 -5.03 -7.00 4.79
C LEU A 17 -6.36 -7.01 5.52
N TYR A 18 -7.32 -6.26 4.99
CA TYR A 18 -8.69 -6.38 5.47
C TYR A 18 -9.12 -7.83 5.31
N THR A 19 -9.89 -8.31 6.26
CA THR A 19 -10.30 -9.71 6.28
C THR A 19 -10.95 -10.14 4.98
N GLU A 20 -11.84 -9.30 4.46
CA GLU A 20 -12.54 -9.62 3.21
C GLU A 20 -11.60 -9.66 2.02
N THR A 21 -10.66 -8.72 1.97
CA THR A 21 -9.67 -8.69 0.90
C THR A 21 -8.78 -9.91 0.97
N HIS A 22 -8.37 -10.28 2.16
CA HIS A 22 -7.51 -11.43 2.36
C HIS A 22 -8.20 -12.70 1.86
N ALA A 23 -9.46 -12.87 2.24
CA ALA A 23 -10.21 -14.06 1.84
C ALA A 23 -10.39 -14.12 0.33
N ALA A 24 -10.79 -13.02 -0.28
CA ALA A 24 -11.01 -12.98 -1.72
C ALA A 24 -9.70 -13.20 -2.50
N PHE A 25 -8.63 -12.58 -2.04
CA PHE A 25 -7.32 -12.74 -2.65
C PHE A 25 -6.88 -14.20 -2.59
N ARG A 26 -7.04 -14.79 -1.43
CA ARG A 26 -6.66 -16.18 -1.24
C ARG A 26 -7.43 -17.11 -2.17
N ILE A 27 -8.74 -16.86 -2.32
CA ILE A 27 -9.56 -17.67 -3.21
C ILE A 27 -9.07 -17.55 -4.64
N GLU A 28 -8.77 -16.34 -5.09
CA GLU A 28 -8.28 -16.15 -6.46
C GLU A 28 -6.97 -16.89 -6.68
N LEU A 29 -6.08 -16.84 -5.70
CA LEU A 29 -4.82 -17.55 -5.84
C LEU A 29 -5.01 -19.05 -5.84
N MET A 30 -5.94 -19.54 -5.03
CA MET A 30 -6.24 -20.97 -5.00
C MET A 30 -6.75 -21.47 -6.34
N LYS A 31 -7.57 -20.68 -7.00
CA LYS A 31 -8.05 -21.03 -8.33
C LYS A 31 -6.91 -21.20 -9.31
N LYS A 32 -5.84 -20.47 -9.13
CA LYS A 32 -4.68 -20.51 -10.02
C LYS A 32 -3.56 -21.39 -9.46
N LYS A 33 -3.80 -22.01 -8.32
CA LYS A 33 -2.83 -22.89 -7.65
C LYS A 33 -1.54 -22.13 -7.31
N LEU A 34 -1.70 -20.90 -6.87
CA LEU A 34 -0.59 -20.06 -6.46
C LEU A 34 -0.66 -19.80 -4.98
N SER A 35 0.50 -19.57 -4.36
CA SER A 35 0.57 -19.16 -2.98
C SER A 35 0.82 -17.65 -2.92
N MET A 36 0.50 -17.06 -1.76
CA MET A 36 0.80 -15.64 -1.57
C MET A 36 2.29 -15.38 -1.64
N GLN A 37 3.08 -16.31 -1.12
CA GLN A 37 4.53 -16.22 -1.17
C GLN A 37 5.02 -16.09 -2.61
N GLU A 38 4.51 -16.95 -3.48
CA GLU A 38 4.92 -16.93 -4.88
C GLU A 38 4.56 -15.60 -5.54
N VAL A 39 3.35 -15.11 -5.27
CA VAL A 39 2.88 -13.89 -5.90
C VAL A 39 3.67 -12.69 -5.41
N PHE A 40 3.88 -12.58 -4.11
CA PHE A 40 4.63 -11.44 -3.57
C PHE A 40 6.08 -11.48 -3.99
N GLU A 41 6.68 -12.67 -4.03
CA GLU A 41 8.06 -12.81 -4.45
C GLU A 41 8.22 -12.39 -5.91
N ASP A 42 7.34 -12.90 -6.76
CA ASP A 42 7.39 -12.57 -8.18
C ASP A 42 7.19 -11.09 -8.42
N PHE A 43 6.21 -10.51 -7.75
CA PHE A 43 5.93 -9.08 -7.93
C PHE A 43 7.12 -8.24 -7.47
N ALA A 44 7.69 -8.59 -6.33
CA ALA A 44 8.85 -7.86 -5.82
C ALA A 44 10.01 -7.93 -6.80
N GLN A 45 10.25 -9.10 -7.36
CA GLN A 45 11.33 -9.25 -8.33
C GLN A 45 11.09 -8.44 -9.59
N ARG A 46 9.84 -8.38 -10.04
CA ARG A 46 9.48 -7.57 -11.21
C ARG A 46 9.71 -6.10 -10.95
N VAL A 47 9.36 -5.63 -9.77
CA VAL A 47 9.61 -4.24 -9.40
C VAL A 47 11.09 -3.94 -9.47
N VAL A 48 11.90 -4.80 -8.87
CA VAL A 48 13.35 -4.59 -8.81
C VAL A 48 13.98 -4.63 -10.20
N SER A 49 13.47 -5.50 -11.06
CA SER A 49 14.04 -5.65 -12.41
C SER A 49 13.53 -4.60 -13.40
N GLY A 50 12.62 -3.73 -12.97
CA GLY A 50 12.16 -2.66 -13.85
C GLY A 50 11.02 -3.05 -14.77
N ASP A 51 10.30 -4.10 -14.42
CA ASP A 51 9.17 -4.55 -15.23
C ASP A 51 8.12 -3.45 -15.38
N GLY A 52 7.72 -3.18 -16.62
CA GLY A 52 6.80 -2.09 -16.90
C GLY A 52 5.44 -2.25 -16.25
N PHE A 53 4.94 -3.47 -16.23
CA PHE A 53 3.64 -3.72 -15.62
C PHE A 53 3.69 -3.47 -14.11
N ALA A 54 4.72 -4.00 -13.45
CA ALA A 54 4.86 -3.82 -12.02
C ALA A 54 4.99 -2.33 -11.67
N HIS A 55 5.75 -1.61 -12.45
CA HIS A 55 5.92 -0.18 -12.19
C HIS A 55 4.65 0.62 -12.44
N ARG A 56 3.83 0.20 -13.41
CA ARG A 56 2.54 0.83 -13.59
C ARG A 56 1.63 0.63 -12.38
N VAL A 57 1.70 -0.56 -11.77
CA VAL A 57 0.94 -0.81 -10.55
C VAL A 57 1.40 0.12 -9.44
N LEU A 58 2.70 0.25 -9.27
CA LEU A 58 3.25 1.15 -8.26
C LEU A 58 2.83 2.60 -8.50
N GLU A 59 2.87 3.04 -9.75
CA GLU A 59 2.46 4.39 -10.10
C GLU A 59 0.98 4.62 -9.79
N THR A 60 0.16 3.61 -10.04
CA THR A 60 -1.26 3.71 -9.73
C THR A 60 -1.47 3.87 -8.22
N ILE A 61 -0.73 3.08 -7.44
CA ILE A 61 -0.81 3.17 -5.99
C ILE A 61 -0.35 4.53 -5.51
N GLU A 62 0.74 5.01 -6.09
CA GLU A 62 1.29 6.31 -5.75
C GLU A 62 0.29 7.43 -6.02
N LYS A 63 -0.38 7.36 -7.16
CA LYS A 63 -1.41 8.34 -7.51
C LYS A 63 -2.55 8.33 -6.53
N ARG A 64 -3.01 7.14 -6.18
CA ARG A 64 -4.11 7.02 -5.23
C ARG A 64 -3.73 7.59 -3.87
N LYS A 65 -2.51 7.33 -3.46
CA LYS A 65 -2.03 7.85 -2.19
C LYS A 65 -1.97 9.37 -2.23
N ARG A 66 -1.44 9.93 -3.31
CA ARG A 66 -1.36 11.37 -3.48
C ARG A 66 -2.74 11.99 -3.45
N ASN A 67 -3.69 11.39 -4.15
CA ASN A 67 -5.04 11.91 -4.19
C ASN A 67 -5.69 11.87 -2.81
N ARG A 68 -5.49 10.80 -2.08
CA ARG A 68 -6.01 10.71 -0.72
C ARG A 68 -5.39 11.76 0.18
N GLU A 69 -4.11 12.01 0.02
CA GLU A 69 -3.43 13.03 0.81
C GLU A 69 -3.95 14.43 0.48
N ILE A 70 -4.19 14.66 -0.79
CA ILE A 70 -4.75 15.94 -1.22
C ILE A 70 -6.16 16.13 -0.66
N GLU A 71 -6.97 15.08 -0.70
CA GLU A 71 -8.30 15.13 -0.14
C GLU A 71 -8.26 15.39 1.36
N LYS A 72 -7.36 14.72 2.05
CA LYS A 72 -7.19 14.92 3.47
C LYS A 72 -6.76 16.34 3.79
N LEU A 73 -5.85 16.87 3.01
CA LEU A 73 -5.41 18.24 3.19
C LEU A 73 -6.55 19.21 2.98
N SER A 74 -7.35 18.96 1.95
CA SER A 74 -8.51 19.81 1.70
C SER A 74 -9.49 19.78 2.85
N GLU A 75 -9.76 18.61 3.37
CA GLU A 75 -10.65 18.46 4.50
C GLU A 75 -10.07 19.14 5.74
N THR A 76 -8.80 18.92 5.95
CA THR A 76 -8.10 19.52 7.09
C THR A 76 -8.11 21.03 6.96
N ASP A 77 -7.89 21.54 5.77
CA ASP A 77 -7.91 22.98 5.53
C ASP A 77 -9.26 23.57 5.83
N VAL A 78 -10.32 22.88 5.40
CA VAL A 78 -11.67 23.34 5.65
C VAL A 78 -11.96 23.33 7.14
N GLU A 79 -11.60 22.26 7.82
CA GLU A 79 -11.78 22.15 9.25
C GLU A 79 -10.98 23.23 9.99
N SER A 80 -9.75 23.42 9.56
CA SER A 80 -8.90 24.44 10.16
C SER A 80 -9.50 25.82 9.97
N LEU A 81 -10.08 26.04 8.82
CA LEU A 81 -10.73 27.31 8.53
C LEU A 81 -11.90 27.54 9.46
N PHE A 82 -12.73 26.53 9.65
CA PHE A 82 -13.84 26.63 10.58
C PHE A 82 -13.35 26.83 12.00
N ASP A 83 -12.33 26.09 12.38
CA ASP A 83 -11.73 26.22 13.71
C ASP A 83 -11.18 27.63 13.90
N ALA A 84 -10.54 28.16 12.88
CA ALA A 84 -9.97 29.50 12.97
C ALA A 84 -11.07 30.53 13.13
N ILE A 85 -12.18 30.33 12.47
CA ILE A 85 -13.31 31.23 12.61
C ILE A 85 -13.85 31.17 14.04
N GLU A 86 -13.98 29.98 14.57
CA GLU A 86 -14.43 29.80 15.94
C GLU A 86 -13.40 30.34 16.93
N ASP A 87 -12.13 30.11 16.63
CA ASP A 87 -11.06 30.62 17.47
C ASP A 87 -11.11 32.12 17.56
N ASN A 88 -11.33 32.76 16.44
CA ASN A 88 -11.44 34.21 16.39
C ASN A 88 -12.62 34.71 17.19
N GLN A 89 -13.53 33.83 17.49
CA GLN A 89 -14.70 34.17 18.27
C GLN A 89 -14.55 33.78 19.72
N GLY A 90 -13.34 33.45 20.12
CA GLY A 90 -13.14 33.12 21.50
C GLY A 90 -12.29 31.94 21.75
N TYR A 91 -11.90 31.27 20.74
CA TYR A 91 -11.06 30.11 20.87
C TYR A 91 -9.68 30.52 20.41
N LYS A 92 -8.67 30.07 21.05
CA LYS A 92 -7.36 30.52 20.67
C LYS A 92 -6.94 29.88 19.34
N GLY A 93 -6.18 30.55 18.60
CA GLY A 93 -5.71 30.11 17.33
C GLY A 93 -4.62 29.05 17.40
#